data_58a9251bbe8346dfca3db7a106a9687b
#
_entry.id   58a9251bbe8346dfca3db7a106a9687b
#
_cell.length_a   1.000
_cell.length_b   1.000
_cell.length_c   1.000
_cell.angle_alpha   90.00
_cell.angle_beta   90.00
_cell.angle_gamma   90.00
#
_symmetry.space_group_name_H-M   'P 1'
#
loop_
_entity.id
_entity.type
_entity.pdbx_description
1 polymer ?
#
loop_
_entity_poly.entity_id
_entity_poly.type
_entity_poly.pdbx_seq_one_letter_code
_entity_poly.pdbx_strand_id
1 'polypeptide(L)'
;MSKKTIKDIDLKGKRVFVRCDFNVPMDENQNITDNRRIVAALPTIKYLIEQGCKIVLSSHLGRPKGEFKKEFSLAPVAKELSKQLGQEVLMAEDVVGESAQKLAENLQSGQVMLLENVRFHKEETDNDPEFAKKLASFGDIFVNDAFGTAHRAHASTEGVAHYLPAVSGFLIEKELKFLGEALQNPERPFVSILGGSKVSDKIGVIDSLLEKVDVLLIGGGMAYTFYKALGYKIGNSICEDDKLDLAKELMKKAEEKGVKMLLPIDNKLGKEFSANTETMYADRESIPDGWEGLDIGPKTIELYAEELRKAKTVIWNGTVGVAEFAAFAEGTNKLAQVLAELDATTIIGGGDTAAAIQKAGVADKMTHVSTGGGASLEFIEGKKLPGIECLLDK
;
A
#
# COMPACT_ATOMS: atom_id res chain seq x y z
N MET A 1 -9.04 0.42 16.76
CA MET A 1 -8.15 -0.69 17.15
C MET A 1 -6.90 -0.11 17.76
N SER A 2 -6.64 -0.38 19.04
CA SER A 2 -5.52 0.20 19.78
C SER A 2 -4.50 -0.89 20.09
N LYS A 3 -3.40 -0.88 19.35
CA LYS A 3 -2.30 -1.84 19.51
C LYS A 3 -1.12 -1.22 20.25
N LYS A 4 -0.42 -2.01 21.03
CA LYS A 4 0.83 -1.57 21.66
C LYS A 4 1.90 -1.29 20.62
N THR A 5 2.67 -0.24 20.86
CA THR A 5 3.80 0.17 20.05
C THR A 5 5.11 -0.04 20.78
N ILE A 6 6.21 0.19 20.12
CA ILE A 6 7.56 0.16 20.72
C ILE A 6 7.71 1.16 21.89
N LYS A 7 6.82 2.15 22.01
CA LYS A 7 6.81 3.08 23.17
C LYS A 7 6.06 2.54 24.39
N ASP A 8 5.27 1.49 24.21
CA ASP A 8 4.39 0.96 25.27
C ASP A 8 5.01 -0.19 26.05
N ILE A 9 6.24 -0.58 25.75
CA ILE A 9 6.95 -1.67 26.42
C ILE A 9 8.40 -1.29 26.74
N ASP A 10 8.99 -1.99 27.71
CA ASP A 10 10.41 -1.83 28.04
C ASP A 10 11.27 -2.55 27.00
N LEU A 11 12.06 -1.77 26.26
CA LEU A 11 12.97 -2.26 25.21
C LEU A 11 14.43 -2.15 25.62
N LYS A 12 14.75 -1.45 26.70
CA LYS A 12 16.13 -1.09 27.05
C LYS A 12 17.05 -2.31 27.10
N GLY A 13 18.05 -2.31 26.22
CA GLY A 13 19.07 -3.34 26.15
C GLY A 13 18.58 -4.70 25.65
N LYS A 14 17.35 -4.83 25.20
CA LYS A 14 16.77 -6.10 24.72
C LYS A 14 17.15 -6.40 23.28
N ARG A 15 17.11 -7.67 22.96
CA ARG A 15 17.22 -8.13 21.57
C ARG A 15 15.85 -7.96 20.91
N VAL A 16 15.80 -7.34 19.75
CA VAL A 16 14.56 -7.05 19.05
C VAL A 16 14.61 -7.62 17.63
N PHE A 17 13.69 -8.50 17.32
CA PHE A 17 13.46 -9.00 15.98
C PHE A 17 12.45 -8.08 15.30
N VAL A 18 12.86 -7.42 14.21
CA VAL A 18 12.05 -6.42 13.50
C VAL A 18 11.71 -6.90 12.11
N ARG A 19 10.43 -6.94 11.77
CA ARG A 19 9.98 -7.19 10.40
C ARG A 19 9.76 -5.86 9.70
N CYS A 20 10.59 -5.61 8.69
CA CYS A 20 10.53 -4.45 7.83
C CYS A 20 9.98 -4.81 6.43
N ASP A 21 9.66 -3.82 5.66
CA ASP A 21 9.37 -3.97 4.23
C ASP A 21 10.46 -3.26 3.41
N PHE A 22 11.45 -4.03 2.99
CA PHE A 22 12.55 -3.60 2.15
C PHE A 22 12.43 -4.16 0.73
N ASN A 23 11.21 -4.46 0.31
CA ASN A 23 10.93 -4.90 -1.06
C ASN A 23 11.00 -3.71 -2.02
N VAL A 24 12.22 -3.25 -2.25
CA VAL A 24 12.52 -2.08 -3.07
C VAL A 24 12.79 -2.47 -4.53
N PRO A 25 12.45 -1.62 -5.51
CA PRO A 25 12.79 -1.88 -6.89
C PRO A 25 14.30 -1.72 -7.12
N MET A 26 14.84 -2.59 -7.96
CA MET A 26 16.26 -2.58 -8.34
C MET A 26 16.39 -2.61 -9.86
N ASP A 27 17.47 -2.05 -10.37
CA ASP A 27 17.86 -2.15 -11.78
C ASP A 27 18.56 -3.49 -12.07
N GLU A 28 18.95 -3.68 -13.34
CA GLU A 28 19.65 -4.89 -13.79
C GLU A 28 20.99 -5.15 -13.08
N ASN A 29 21.59 -4.09 -12.56
CA ASN A 29 22.86 -4.14 -11.82
C ASN A 29 22.67 -4.22 -10.29
N GLN A 30 21.44 -4.48 -9.84
CA GLN A 30 21.06 -4.57 -8.43
C GLN A 30 21.28 -3.24 -7.66
N ASN A 31 21.20 -2.11 -8.35
CA ASN A 31 21.12 -0.81 -7.71
C ASN A 31 19.69 -0.49 -7.33
N ILE A 32 19.49 0.01 -6.13
CA ILE A 32 18.17 0.43 -5.65
C ILE A 32 17.76 1.69 -6.41
N THR A 33 16.61 1.62 -7.11
CA THR A 33 16.08 2.74 -7.90
C THR A 33 15.10 3.60 -7.12
N ASP A 34 14.56 3.10 -6.01
CA ASP A 34 13.68 3.81 -5.11
C ASP A 34 13.89 3.31 -3.68
N ASN A 35 14.37 4.19 -2.78
CA ASN A 35 14.69 3.84 -1.40
C ASN A 35 13.62 4.26 -0.38
N ARG A 36 12.44 4.70 -0.81
CA ARG A 36 11.41 5.26 0.08
C ARG A 36 11.02 4.30 1.21
N ARG A 37 10.92 3.00 0.95
CA ARG A 37 10.59 1.99 1.97
C ARG A 37 11.68 1.85 3.02
N ILE A 38 12.93 1.97 2.61
CA ILE A 38 14.07 1.96 3.54
C ILE A 38 14.01 3.20 4.43
N VAL A 39 13.82 4.38 3.84
CA VAL A 39 13.70 5.64 4.57
C VAL A 39 12.51 5.61 5.55
N ALA A 40 11.40 5.02 5.14
CA ALA A 40 10.20 4.91 5.99
C ALA A 40 10.44 4.04 7.24
N ALA A 41 11.36 3.10 7.20
CA ALA A 41 11.72 2.24 8.33
C ALA A 41 12.69 2.90 9.32
N LEU A 42 13.36 3.98 8.94
CA LEU A 42 14.40 4.61 9.76
C LEU A 42 13.92 5.11 11.13
N PRO A 43 12.75 5.74 11.26
CA PRO A 43 12.30 6.20 12.59
C PRO A 43 12.22 5.09 13.61
N THR A 44 11.70 3.93 13.25
CA THR A 44 11.64 2.75 14.12
C THR A 44 13.03 2.25 14.48
N ILE A 45 13.90 2.08 13.47
CA ILE A 45 15.27 1.57 13.68
C ILE A 45 16.06 2.52 14.57
N LYS A 46 16.01 3.82 14.31
CA LYS A 46 16.71 4.84 15.13
C LYS A 46 16.24 4.86 16.57
N TYR A 47 14.93 4.75 16.79
CA TYR A 47 14.38 4.66 18.14
C TYR A 47 14.93 3.45 18.90
N LEU A 48 14.97 2.28 18.24
CA LEU A 48 15.52 1.06 18.84
C LEU A 48 17.02 1.19 19.15
N ILE A 49 17.79 1.86 18.30
CA ILE A 49 19.19 2.16 18.54
C ILE A 49 19.35 3.03 19.78
N GLU A 50 18.54 4.09 19.91
CA GLU A 50 18.54 5.00 21.06
C GLU A 50 18.20 4.28 22.37
N GLN A 51 17.35 3.26 22.33
CA GLN A 51 17.03 2.42 23.48
C GLN A 51 18.12 1.40 23.83
N GLY A 52 19.22 1.38 23.09
CA GLY A 52 20.33 0.45 23.30
C GLY A 52 19.96 -1.00 22.96
N CYS A 53 19.02 -1.22 22.11
CA CYS A 53 18.62 -2.56 21.64
C CYS A 53 19.70 -3.22 20.82
N LYS A 54 19.68 -4.55 20.79
CA LYS A 54 20.38 -5.38 19.80
C LYS A 54 19.37 -5.70 18.73
N ILE A 55 19.58 -5.21 17.50
CA ILE A 55 18.52 -5.13 16.49
C ILE A 55 18.78 -6.11 15.36
N VAL A 56 17.85 -7.05 15.16
CA VAL A 56 17.86 -8.00 14.06
C VAL A 56 16.72 -7.66 13.10
N LEU A 57 17.06 -7.15 11.93
CA LEU A 57 16.10 -6.79 10.88
C LEU A 57 15.84 -7.97 9.96
N SER A 58 14.63 -8.09 9.49
CA SER A 58 14.20 -9.07 8.51
C SER A 58 13.30 -8.43 7.45
N SER A 59 13.35 -8.95 6.25
CA SER A 59 12.46 -8.54 5.15
C SER A 59 12.43 -9.59 4.06
N HIS A 60 11.45 -9.49 3.19
CA HIS A 60 11.47 -10.15 1.90
C HIS A 60 11.91 -9.18 0.79
N LEU A 61 12.30 -9.74 -0.34
CA LEU A 61 12.57 -9.02 -1.58
C LEU A 61 12.13 -9.90 -2.75
N GLY A 62 11.19 -9.41 -3.56
CA GLY A 62 10.68 -10.14 -4.71
C GLY A 62 10.04 -11.48 -4.39
N ARG A 63 10.09 -12.40 -5.34
CA ARG A 63 9.48 -13.73 -5.25
C ARG A 63 10.46 -14.83 -5.66
N PRO A 64 11.46 -15.15 -4.82
CA PRO A 64 12.47 -16.18 -5.12
C PRO A 64 11.95 -17.61 -5.04
N LYS A 65 10.72 -17.83 -4.56
CA LYS A 65 10.04 -19.14 -4.49
C LYS A 65 10.76 -20.20 -3.64
N GLY A 66 11.29 -19.80 -2.51
CA GLY A 66 11.93 -20.70 -1.55
C GLY A 66 13.34 -21.10 -1.92
N GLU A 67 14.00 -20.40 -2.83
CA GLU A 67 15.35 -20.68 -3.28
C GLU A 67 16.25 -19.45 -3.15
N PHE A 68 17.53 -19.67 -2.90
CA PHE A 68 18.51 -18.58 -2.97
C PHE A 68 18.66 -18.11 -4.42
N LYS A 69 18.51 -16.80 -4.63
CA LYS A 69 18.74 -16.14 -5.90
C LYS A 69 19.46 -14.81 -5.64
N LYS A 70 20.63 -14.65 -6.22
CA LYS A 70 21.49 -13.49 -5.98
C LYS A 70 20.77 -12.16 -6.26
N GLU A 71 19.94 -12.12 -7.29
CA GLU A 71 19.16 -10.94 -7.68
C GLU A 71 18.14 -10.50 -6.61
N PHE A 72 17.79 -11.38 -5.68
CA PHE A 72 16.89 -11.11 -4.57
C PHE A 72 17.59 -11.04 -3.22
N SER A 73 18.92 -10.93 -3.20
CA SER A 73 19.67 -10.71 -1.97
C SER A 73 19.38 -9.34 -1.38
N LEU A 74 19.31 -9.26 -0.05
CA LEU A 74 19.17 -8.01 0.69
C LEU A 74 20.50 -7.28 0.92
N ALA A 75 21.62 -7.79 0.39
CA ALA A 75 22.91 -7.14 0.55
C ALA A 75 22.93 -5.66 0.10
N PRO A 76 22.32 -5.27 -1.05
CA PRO A 76 22.22 -3.86 -1.42
C PRO A 76 21.42 -3.02 -0.41
N VAL A 77 20.40 -3.61 0.23
CA VAL A 77 19.59 -2.95 1.27
C VAL A 77 20.42 -2.69 2.52
N ALA A 78 21.25 -3.65 2.95
CA ALA A 78 22.16 -3.47 4.08
C ALA A 78 23.14 -2.31 3.84
N LYS A 79 23.63 -2.18 2.63
CA LYS A 79 24.54 -1.09 2.22
C LYS A 79 23.83 0.27 2.28
N GLU A 80 22.62 0.36 1.75
CA GLU A 80 21.82 1.60 1.79
C GLU A 80 21.44 1.96 3.22
N LEU A 81 21.02 1.00 4.04
CA LEU A 81 20.75 1.21 5.46
C LEU A 81 21.97 1.75 6.22
N SER A 82 23.16 1.18 5.97
CA SER A 82 24.41 1.64 6.58
C SER A 82 24.66 3.10 6.28
N LYS A 83 24.44 3.50 5.03
CA LYS A 83 24.56 4.89 4.59
C LYS A 83 23.54 5.79 5.29
N GLN A 84 22.26 5.40 5.34
CA GLN A 84 21.20 6.20 5.93
C GLN A 84 21.33 6.33 7.45
N LEU A 85 21.81 5.28 8.13
CA LEU A 85 21.98 5.28 9.59
C LEU A 85 23.31 5.91 10.04
N GLY A 86 24.28 6.05 9.14
CA GLY A 86 25.62 6.53 9.49
C GLY A 86 26.39 5.54 10.37
N GLN A 87 26.01 4.26 10.37
CA GLN A 87 26.72 3.17 11.04
C GLN A 87 26.59 1.90 10.24
N GLU A 88 27.52 0.95 10.43
CA GLU A 88 27.50 -0.32 9.73
C GLU A 88 26.28 -1.15 10.14
N VAL A 89 25.56 -1.67 9.13
CA VAL A 89 24.56 -2.71 9.27
C VAL A 89 25.24 -4.03 8.90
N LEU A 90 25.30 -4.95 9.87
CA LEU A 90 25.94 -6.26 9.68
C LEU A 90 25.03 -7.14 8.84
N MET A 91 25.54 -7.65 7.72
CA MET A 91 24.75 -8.50 6.82
C MET A 91 25.03 -9.97 7.07
N ALA A 92 23.97 -10.74 7.39
CA ALA A 92 24.08 -12.19 7.45
C ALA A 92 24.10 -12.81 6.05
N GLU A 93 24.76 -13.94 5.90
CA GLU A 93 24.81 -14.69 4.64
C GLU A 93 23.61 -15.64 4.47
N ASP A 94 22.84 -15.84 5.52
CA ASP A 94 21.66 -16.72 5.56
C ASP A 94 20.54 -16.09 6.38
N VAL A 95 19.45 -16.81 6.56
CA VAL A 95 18.28 -16.36 7.34
C VAL A 95 18.32 -16.91 8.76
N VAL A 96 18.38 -18.23 8.94
CA VAL A 96 18.36 -18.91 10.25
C VAL A 96 19.55 -19.87 10.43
N GLY A 97 20.54 -19.76 9.57
CA GLY A 97 21.71 -20.61 9.58
C GLY A 97 22.81 -20.11 10.50
N GLU A 98 23.99 -20.69 10.32
CA GLU A 98 25.15 -20.44 11.18
C GLU A 98 25.61 -18.97 11.14
N SER A 99 25.62 -18.34 9.96
CA SER A 99 26.05 -16.96 9.80
C SER A 99 25.15 -16.01 10.60
N ALA A 100 23.83 -16.13 10.44
CA ALA A 100 22.88 -15.30 11.18
C ALA A 100 22.98 -15.51 12.69
N GLN A 101 23.11 -16.77 13.15
CA GLN A 101 23.22 -17.09 14.57
C GLN A 101 24.47 -16.49 15.20
N LYS A 102 25.62 -16.64 14.55
CA LYS A 102 26.89 -16.05 15.05
C LYS A 102 26.84 -14.54 15.14
N LEU A 103 26.30 -13.86 14.10
CA LEU A 103 26.16 -12.40 14.12
C LEU A 103 25.24 -11.96 15.26
N ALA A 104 24.11 -12.63 15.43
CA ALA A 104 23.14 -12.32 16.48
C ALA A 104 23.72 -12.51 17.89
N GLU A 105 24.45 -13.58 18.12
CA GLU A 105 25.13 -13.87 19.41
C GLU A 105 26.16 -12.79 19.80
N ASN A 106 26.85 -12.25 18.81
CA ASN A 106 27.90 -11.24 19.02
C ASN A 106 27.40 -9.80 18.90
N LEU A 107 26.12 -9.60 18.66
CA LEU A 107 25.53 -8.28 18.47
C LEU A 107 25.59 -7.50 19.77
N GLN A 108 26.09 -6.26 19.68
CA GLN A 108 26.22 -5.34 20.81
C GLN A 108 25.06 -4.35 20.87
N SER A 109 24.89 -3.73 22.05
CA SER A 109 23.89 -2.69 22.25
C SER A 109 24.02 -1.57 21.20
N GLY A 110 22.91 -1.25 20.54
CA GLY A 110 22.85 -0.24 19.49
C GLY A 110 23.29 -0.72 18.10
N GLN A 111 23.79 -1.95 17.99
CA GLN A 111 24.13 -2.52 16.69
C GLN A 111 22.93 -3.06 15.97
N VAL A 112 23.00 -3.04 14.63
CA VAL A 112 21.96 -3.48 13.71
C VAL A 112 22.53 -4.53 12.77
N MET A 113 21.81 -5.64 12.61
CA MET A 113 22.09 -6.64 11.59
C MET A 113 20.86 -6.88 10.72
N LEU A 114 21.10 -7.32 9.51
CA LEU A 114 20.04 -7.68 8.55
C LEU A 114 20.21 -9.16 8.17
N LEU A 115 19.13 -9.94 8.31
CA LEU A 115 19.07 -11.31 7.80
C LEU A 115 18.95 -11.29 6.28
N GLU A 116 19.33 -12.37 5.63
CA GLU A 116 19.05 -12.56 4.21
C GLU A 116 17.54 -12.69 3.97
N ASN A 117 17.11 -12.58 2.71
CA ASN A 117 15.73 -12.58 2.29
C ASN A 117 14.97 -13.80 2.87
N VAL A 118 13.98 -13.52 3.71
CA VAL A 118 13.20 -14.57 4.37
C VAL A 118 12.48 -15.50 3.39
N ARG A 119 12.17 -15.01 2.18
CA ARG A 119 11.54 -15.83 1.12
C ARG A 119 12.50 -16.74 0.37
N PHE A 120 13.78 -16.77 0.74
CA PHE A 120 14.68 -17.85 0.33
C PHE A 120 14.28 -19.19 0.97
N HIS A 121 13.43 -19.14 2.00
CA HIS A 121 12.83 -20.31 2.61
C HIS A 121 11.34 -20.39 2.26
N LYS A 122 10.90 -21.53 1.76
CA LYS A 122 9.49 -21.81 1.49
C LYS A 122 8.64 -21.72 2.76
N GLU A 123 9.23 -22.08 3.89
CA GLU A 123 8.63 -22.06 5.23
C GLU A 123 8.14 -20.66 5.64
N GLU A 124 8.69 -19.60 5.06
CA GLU A 124 8.23 -18.23 5.32
C GLU A 124 6.79 -18.04 4.86
N THR A 125 6.50 -18.33 3.59
CA THR A 125 5.14 -18.15 3.03
C THR A 125 4.17 -19.23 3.52
N ASP A 126 4.67 -20.39 3.90
CA ASP A 126 3.88 -21.48 4.48
C ASP A 126 3.52 -21.22 5.95
N ASN A 127 4.09 -20.17 6.55
CA ASN A 127 3.96 -19.86 7.99
C ASN A 127 4.30 -21.07 8.87
N ASP A 128 5.41 -21.75 8.54
CA ASP A 128 5.86 -22.94 9.24
C ASP A 128 6.22 -22.61 10.69
N PRO A 129 5.64 -23.34 11.69
CA PRO A 129 5.88 -23.04 13.10
C PRO A 129 7.34 -23.19 13.53
N GLU A 130 8.05 -24.20 13.03
CA GLU A 130 9.46 -24.42 13.40
C GLU A 130 10.37 -23.32 12.81
N PHE A 131 10.09 -22.86 11.60
CA PHE A 131 10.78 -21.73 11.00
C PHE A 131 10.50 -20.43 11.77
N ALA A 132 9.24 -20.19 12.11
CA ALA A 132 8.86 -19.04 12.94
C ALA A 132 9.55 -19.04 14.30
N LYS A 133 9.68 -20.22 14.92
CA LYS A 133 10.41 -20.38 16.19
C LYS A 133 11.89 -20.08 16.04
N LYS A 134 12.51 -20.48 14.95
CA LYS A 134 13.91 -20.14 14.66
C LYS A 134 14.11 -18.63 14.49
N LEU A 135 13.19 -17.96 13.77
CA LEU A 135 13.20 -16.49 13.64
C LEU A 135 13.02 -15.83 15.03
N ALA A 136 12.10 -16.35 15.84
CA ALA A 136 11.86 -15.83 17.18
C ALA A 136 13.08 -15.95 18.11
N SER A 137 13.98 -16.90 17.86
CA SER A 137 15.20 -17.06 18.64
C SER A 137 16.16 -15.86 18.55
N PHE A 138 16.00 -15.02 17.55
CA PHE A 138 16.80 -13.80 17.36
C PHE A 138 16.37 -12.62 18.24
N GLY A 139 15.29 -12.73 18.98
CA GLY A 139 14.80 -11.61 19.77
C GLY A 139 14.13 -12.03 21.09
N ASP A 140 13.96 -11.06 21.97
CA ASP A 140 13.13 -11.12 23.16
C ASP A 140 11.76 -10.50 22.90
N ILE A 141 11.67 -9.64 21.90
CA ILE A 141 10.49 -8.91 21.45
C ILE A 141 10.44 -8.93 19.92
N PHE A 142 9.23 -9.08 19.41
CA PHE A 142 8.94 -8.92 17.98
C PHE A 142 8.34 -7.55 17.70
N VAL A 143 8.91 -6.83 16.76
CA VAL A 143 8.37 -5.57 16.25
C VAL A 143 7.96 -5.76 14.79
N ASN A 144 6.67 -5.60 14.50
CA ASN A 144 6.20 -5.56 13.12
C ASN A 144 6.09 -4.11 12.65
N ASP A 145 6.86 -3.78 11.62
CA ASP A 145 6.86 -2.46 10.99
C ASP A 145 6.59 -2.56 9.48
N ALA A 146 6.09 -3.70 9.03
CA ALA A 146 5.83 -4.01 7.63
C ALA A 146 4.32 -4.06 7.34
N PHE A 147 3.70 -2.89 7.18
CA PHE A 147 2.27 -2.81 6.89
C PHE A 147 1.91 -3.46 5.55
N GLY A 148 2.77 -3.30 4.53
CA GLY A 148 2.54 -3.83 3.19
C GLY A 148 2.39 -5.36 3.11
N THR A 149 2.87 -6.09 4.11
CA THR A 149 2.75 -7.55 4.21
C THR A 149 1.84 -8.00 5.34
N ALA A 150 1.25 -7.08 6.08
CA ALA A 150 0.45 -7.38 7.27
C ALA A 150 -0.85 -8.16 6.97
N HIS A 151 -1.31 -8.15 5.72
CA HIS A 151 -2.49 -8.89 5.26
C HIS A 151 -2.22 -10.40 5.05
N ARG A 152 -0.96 -10.83 5.17
CA ARG A 152 -0.55 -12.23 4.96
C ARG A 152 -0.01 -12.83 6.24
N ALA A 153 -0.50 -14.01 6.61
CA ALA A 153 0.02 -14.78 7.73
C ALA A 153 1.28 -15.56 7.30
N HIS A 154 2.42 -14.87 7.25
CA HIS A 154 3.73 -15.48 7.00
C HIS A 154 4.51 -15.66 8.30
N ALA A 155 5.56 -16.47 8.30
CA ALA A 155 6.33 -16.76 9.51
C ALA A 155 6.90 -15.49 10.15
N SER A 156 7.50 -14.60 9.36
CA SER A 156 8.13 -13.37 9.86
C SER A 156 7.14 -12.24 10.15
N THR A 157 5.89 -12.31 9.68
CA THR A 157 4.88 -11.25 9.87
C THR A 157 3.85 -11.59 10.94
N GLU A 158 3.59 -12.87 11.16
CA GLU A 158 2.57 -13.35 12.10
C GLU A 158 3.10 -14.49 12.98
N GLY A 159 3.74 -15.50 12.39
CA GLY A 159 4.18 -16.71 13.08
C GLY A 159 5.07 -16.43 14.29
N VAL A 160 5.99 -15.49 14.20
CA VAL A 160 6.88 -15.07 15.28
C VAL A 160 6.12 -14.59 16.52
N ALA A 161 4.95 -14.01 16.35
CA ALA A 161 4.13 -13.52 17.46
C ALA A 161 3.57 -14.64 18.36
N HIS A 162 3.61 -15.89 17.92
CA HIS A 162 3.26 -17.05 18.76
C HIS A 162 4.35 -17.38 19.80
N TYR A 163 5.56 -16.85 19.63
CA TYR A 163 6.71 -17.15 20.48
C TYR A 163 7.28 -15.94 21.22
N LEU A 164 6.98 -14.71 20.76
CA LEU A 164 7.48 -13.47 21.34
C LEU A 164 6.33 -12.49 21.56
N PRO A 165 6.43 -11.64 22.60
CA PRO A 165 5.56 -10.47 22.69
C PRO A 165 5.74 -9.60 21.43
N ALA A 166 4.61 -9.22 20.80
CA ALA A 166 4.61 -8.52 19.53
C ALA A 166 4.00 -7.13 19.67
N VAL A 167 4.71 -6.13 19.17
CA VAL A 167 4.25 -4.72 19.15
C VAL A 167 4.50 -4.11 17.79
N SER A 168 3.85 -2.98 17.50
CA SER A 168 4.07 -2.26 16.24
C SER A 168 5.27 -1.33 16.31
N GLY A 169 5.95 -1.17 15.17
CA GLY A 169 6.82 -0.03 14.94
C GLY A 169 6.02 1.22 14.62
N PHE A 170 6.72 2.33 14.37
CA PHE A 170 6.08 3.63 14.09
C PHE A 170 5.35 3.66 12.74
N LEU A 171 5.81 2.88 11.76
CA LEU A 171 5.18 2.84 10.44
C LEU A 171 3.78 2.22 10.52
N ILE A 172 3.65 1.07 11.18
CA ILE A 172 2.34 0.44 11.41
C ILE A 172 1.45 1.31 12.32
N GLU A 173 2.01 1.90 13.37
CA GLU A 173 1.28 2.83 14.23
C GLU A 173 0.66 3.96 13.43
N LYS A 174 1.42 4.57 12.53
CA LYS A 174 0.97 5.65 11.66
C LYS A 174 -0.15 5.21 10.72
N GLU A 175 0.00 4.02 10.10
CA GLU A 175 -1.02 3.45 9.24
C GLU A 175 -2.34 3.21 9.99
N LEU A 176 -2.27 2.60 11.17
CA LEU A 176 -3.46 2.34 12.01
C LEU A 176 -4.11 3.64 12.49
N LYS A 177 -3.31 4.65 12.82
CA LYS A 177 -3.81 5.95 13.23
C LYS A 177 -4.59 6.62 12.09
N PHE A 178 -3.95 6.87 10.96
CA PHE A 178 -4.57 7.65 9.90
C PHE A 178 -5.67 6.89 9.17
N LEU A 179 -5.39 5.67 8.73
CA LEU A 179 -6.35 4.88 8.00
C LEU A 179 -7.50 4.39 8.90
N GLY A 180 -7.17 3.97 10.12
CA GLY A 180 -8.15 3.52 11.10
C GLY A 180 -9.10 4.64 11.54
N GLU A 181 -8.60 5.80 11.89
CA GLU A 181 -9.41 6.95 12.30
C GLU A 181 -10.31 7.44 11.15
N ALA A 182 -9.75 7.53 9.94
CA ALA A 182 -10.52 7.94 8.78
C ALA A 182 -11.68 7.02 8.45
N LEU A 183 -11.53 5.71 8.68
CA LEU A 183 -12.58 4.73 8.41
C LEU A 183 -13.61 4.62 9.55
N GLN A 184 -13.19 4.80 10.80
CA GLN A 184 -14.06 4.63 11.97
C GLN A 184 -14.79 5.91 12.36
N ASN A 185 -14.13 7.05 12.27
CA ASN A 185 -14.63 8.34 12.74
C ASN A 185 -14.26 9.49 11.80
N PRO A 186 -14.65 9.41 10.52
CA PRO A 186 -14.28 10.44 9.57
C PRO A 186 -14.95 11.78 9.88
N GLU A 187 -14.20 12.87 9.75
CA GLU A 187 -14.80 14.19 9.65
C GLU A 187 -15.49 14.31 8.28
N ARG A 188 -16.75 14.73 8.27
CA ARG A 188 -17.58 14.76 7.05
C ARG A 188 -17.65 16.13 6.43
N PRO A 189 -17.82 16.25 5.11
CA PRO A 189 -18.05 15.16 4.13
C PRO A 189 -16.84 14.24 3.95
N PHE A 190 -17.11 12.95 3.92
CA PHE A 190 -16.13 11.91 3.62
C PHE A 190 -16.26 11.49 2.16
N VAL A 191 -15.23 11.79 1.36
CA VAL A 191 -15.17 11.50 -0.07
C VAL A 191 -14.10 10.44 -0.33
N SER A 192 -14.42 9.43 -1.12
CA SER A 192 -13.43 8.48 -1.59
C SER A 192 -13.29 8.56 -3.11
N ILE A 193 -12.05 8.51 -3.59
CA ILE A 193 -11.72 8.32 -5.00
C ILE A 193 -11.25 6.88 -5.17
N LEU A 194 -11.90 6.14 -6.06
CA LEU A 194 -11.57 4.75 -6.33
C LEU A 194 -11.34 4.55 -7.82
N GLY A 195 -10.10 4.20 -8.17
CA GLY A 195 -9.69 3.82 -9.51
C GLY A 195 -9.37 2.33 -9.58
N GLY A 196 -9.10 1.86 -10.77
CA GLY A 196 -8.75 0.48 -11.04
C GLY A 196 -9.33 0.00 -12.37
N SER A 197 -8.82 -1.12 -12.88
CA SER A 197 -9.24 -1.64 -14.19
C SER A 197 -10.48 -2.55 -14.12
N LYS A 198 -10.74 -3.19 -12.97
CA LYS A 198 -11.79 -4.19 -12.82
C LYS A 198 -12.67 -3.94 -11.60
N VAL A 199 -13.98 -4.01 -11.81
CA VAL A 199 -14.97 -3.97 -10.73
C VAL A 199 -14.79 -5.15 -9.78
N SER A 200 -14.54 -6.35 -10.34
CA SER A 200 -14.37 -7.58 -9.58
C SER A 200 -13.24 -7.51 -8.53
N ASP A 201 -12.17 -6.78 -8.84
CA ASP A 201 -11.03 -6.60 -7.92
C ASP A 201 -11.34 -5.59 -6.79
N LYS A 202 -12.38 -4.80 -6.93
CA LYS A 202 -12.73 -3.70 -6.03
C LYS A 202 -14.06 -3.88 -5.30
N ILE A 203 -14.75 -5.00 -5.49
CA ILE A 203 -16.07 -5.25 -4.88
C ILE A 203 -16.05 -5.03 -3.37
N GLY A 204 -15.12 -5.66 -2.67
CA GLY A 204 -15.02 -5.56 -1.21
C GLY A 204 -14.74 -4.15 -0.73
N VAL A 205 -13.92 -3.42 -1.47
CA VAL A 205 -13.62 -2.00 -1.17
C VAL A 205 -14.84 -1.13 -1.42
N ILE A 206 -15.52 -1.31 -2.56
CA ILE A 206 -16.73 -0.53 -2.88
C ILE A 206 -17.80 -0.79 -1.84
N ASP A 207 -18.10 -2.05 -1.52
CA ASP A 207 -19.10 -2.42 -0.51
C ASP A 207 -18.81 -1.80 0.85
N SER A 208 -17.57 -1.85 1.30
CA SER A 208 -17.15 -1.26 2.58
C SER A 208 -17.27 0.26 2.57
N LEU A 209 -16.81 0.90 1.49
CA LEU A 209 -16.88 2.36 1.37
C LEU A 209 -18.31 2.88 1.29
N LEU A 210 -19.21 2.17 0.62
CA LEU A 210 -20.64 2.55 0.54
C LEU A 210 -21.33 2.58 1.92
N GLU A 211 -20.79 1.86 2.91
CA GLU A 211 -21.27 1.93 4.29
C GLU A 211 -20.73 3.15 5.07
N LYS A 212 -19.73 3.85 4.54
CA LYS A 212 -18.96 4.82 5.30
C LYS A 212 -18.92 6.21 4.69
N VAL A 213 -18.83 6.32 3.35
CA VAL A 213 -18.60 7.59 2.66
C VAL A 213 -19.90 8.36 2.37
N ASP A 214 -19.77 9.66 2.19
CA ASP A 214 -20.84 10.51 1.68
C ASP A 214 -20.83 10.57 0.15
N VAL A 215 -19.63 10.52 -0.44
CA VAL A 215 -19.45 10.58 -1.89
C VAL A 215 -18.39 9.56 -2.30
N LEU A 216 -18.67 8.80 -3.36
CA LEU A 216 -17.75 7.88 -3.99
C LEU A 216 -17.51 8.28 -5.44
N LEU A 217 -16.26 8.64 -5.77
CA LEU A 217 -15.84 9.05 -7.10
C LEU A 217 -15.14 7.88 -7.79
N ILE A 218 -15.72 7.38 -8.87
CA ILE A 218 -15.20 6.25 -9.62
C ILE A 218 -14.34 6.75 -10.79
N GLY A 219 -13.23 6.07 -11.03
CA GLY A 219 -12.36 6.31 -12.19
C GLY A 219 -11.66 5.05 -12.65
N GLY A 220 -10.76 5.19 -13.61
CA GLY A 220 -10.04 4.06 -14.19
C GLY A 220 -10.89 3.18 -15.10
N GLY A 221 -10.33 2.06 -15.51
CA GLY A 221 -10.96 1.15 -16.48
C GLY A 221 -12.30 0.56 -16.01
N MET A 222 -12.50 0.39 -14.70
CA MET A 222 -13.75 -0.13 -14.18
C MET A 222 -14.97 0.76 -14.48
N ALA A 223 -14.76 2.05 -14.76
CA ALA A 223 -15.84 2.96 -15.12
C ALA A 223 -16.61 2.49 -16.38
N TYR A 224 -15.92 1.86 -17.30
CA TYR A 224 -16.53 1.41 -18.57
C TYR A 224 -17.46 0.20 -18.37
N THR A 225 -17.21 -0.62 -17.37
CA THR A 225 -18.16 -1.67 -16.96
C THR A 225 -19.44 -1.04 -16.41
N PHE A 226 -19.36 0.00 -15.60
CA PHE A 226 -20.53 0.76 -15.16
C PHE A 226 -21.26 1.44 -16.33
N TYR A 227 -20.53 2.03 -17.28
CA TYR A 227 -21.13 2.65 -18.46
C TYR A 227 -21.96 1.65 -19.27
N LYS A 228 -21.39 0.47 -19.53
CA LYS A 228 -22.10 -0.59 -20.28
C LYS A 228 -23.32 -1.09 -19.51
N ALA A 229 -23.23 -1.21 -18.18
CA ALA A 229 -24.36 -1.55 -17.33
C ALA A 229 -25.48 -0.51 -17.45
N LEU A 230 -25.16 0.76 -17.69
CA LEU A 230 -26.14 1.84 -17.92
C LEU A 230 -26.67 1.86 -19.37
N GLY A 231 -26.16 0.99 -20.25
CA GLY A 231 -26.58 0.91 -21.64
C GLY A 231 -25.77 1.78 -22.61
N TYR A 232 -24.65 2.35 -22.17
CA TYR A 232 -23.81 3.15 -23.04
C TYR A 232 -22.86 2.27 -23.86
N LYS A 233 -22.53 2.72 -25.06
CA LYS A 233 -21.50 2.12 -25.89
C LYS A 233 -20.13 2.59 -25.43
N ILE A 234 -19.19 1.65 -25.33
CA ILE A 234 -17.85 1.93 -24.78
C ILE A 234 -16.71 1.75 -25.77
N GLY A 235 -17.03 1.51 -27.05
CA GLY A 235 -16.02 1.22 -28.08
C GLY A 235 -15.17 0.01 -27.71
N ASN A 236 -13.85 0.16 -27.79
CA ASN A 236 -12.89 -0.90 -27.44
C ASN A 236 -12.43 -0.82 -25.99
N SER A 237 -13.09 -0.02 -25.14
CA SER A 237 -12.70 0.13 -23.74
C SER A 237 -12.76 -1.20 -22.98
N ILE A 238 -11.86 -1.35 -22.01
CA ILE A 238 -11.86 -2.50 -21.11
C ILE A 238 -13.23 -2.65 -20.44
N CYS A 239 -13.72 -3.87 -20.34
CA CYS A 239 -15.01 -4.15 -19.71
C CYS A 239 -15.08 -5.60 -19.21
N GLU A 240 -15.68 -5.77 -18.05
CA GLU A 240 -16.05 -7.08 -17.53
C GLU A 240 -17.51 -7.37 -17.86
N ASP A 241 -17.77 -7.98 -19.02
CA ASP A 241 -19.13 -8.24 -19.51
C ASP A 241 -19.95 -9.17 -18.59
N ASP A 242 -19.29 -10.03 -17.82
CA ASP A 242 -19.90 -10.91 -16.84
C ASP A 242 -20.21 -10.22 -15.49
N LYS A 243 -19.88 -8.92 -15.33
CA LYS A 243 -20.04 -8.13 -14.11
C LYS A 243 -21.01 -6.96 -14.24
N LEU A 244 -21.79 -6.92 -15.33
CA LEU A 244 -22.75 -5.82 -15.54
C LEU A 244 -23.85 -5.80 -14.49
N ASP A 245 -24.38 -6.97 -14.11
CA ASP A 245 -25.37 -7.06 -13.04
C ASP A 245 -24.83 -6.64 -11.69
N LEU A 246 -23.57 -7.01 -11.39
CA LEU A 246 -22.88 -6.56 -10.18
C LEU A 246 -22.73 -5.04 -10.15
N ALA A 247 -22.34 -4.43 -11.29
CA ALA A 247 -22.24 -2.98 -11.38
C ALA A 247 -23.58 -2.28 -11.09
N LYS A 248 -24.68 -2.83 -11.61
CA LYS A 248 -26.05 -2.34 -11.31
C LYS A 248 -26.40 -2.47 -9.84
N GLU A 249 -26.07 -3.60 -9.21
CA GLU A 249 -26.29 -3.83 -7.77
C GLU A 249 -25.52 -2.83 -6.91
N LEU A 250 -24.29 -2.52 -7.27
CA LEU A 250 -23.46 -1.54 -6.55
C LEU A 250 -24.03 -0.12 -6.66
N MET A 251 -24.48 0.27 -7.84
CA MET A 251 -25.16 1.57 -8.03
C MET A 251 -26.43 1.67 -7.23
N LYS A 252 -27.23 0.59 -7.20
CA LYS A 252 -28.45 0.52 -6.40
C LYS A 252 -28.15 0.59 -4.90
N LYS A 253 -27.14 -0.12 -4.44
CA LYS A 253 -26.70 -0.07 -3.03
C LYS A 253 -26.28 1.35 -2.64
N ALA A 254 -25.56 2.05 -3.49
CA ALA A 254 -25.17 3.45 -3.25
C ALA A 254 -26.42 4.32 -3.03
N GLU A 255 -27.42 4.19 -3.89
CA GLU A 255 -28.69 4.93 -3.77
C GLU A 255 -29.40 4.59 -2.47
N GLU A 256 -29.55 3.30 -2.13
CA GLU A 256 -30.18 2.84 -0.89
C GLU A 256 -29.47 3.33 0.37
N LYS A 257 -28.15 3.47 0.33
CA LYS A 257 -27.32 3.99 1.44
C LYS A 257 -27.23 5.51 1.48
N GLY A 258 -27.83 6.21 0.51
CA GLY A 258 -27.74 7.67 0.42
C GLY A 258 -26.34 8.17 0.06
N VAL A 259 -25.51 7.34 -0.57
CA VAL A 259 -24.18 7.70 -1.03
C VAL A 259 -24.26 8.26 -2.45
N LYS A 260 -23.64 9.42 -2.65
CA LYS A 260 -23.51 10.01 -3.98
C LYS A 260 -22.37 9.32 -4.72
N MET A 261 -22.72 8.33 -5.54
CA MET A 261 -21.75 7.61 -6.38
C MET A 261 -21.70 8.27 -7.75
N LEU A 262 -20.56 8.85 -8.09
CA LEU A 262 -20.33 9.52 -9.36
C LEU A 262 -19.44 8.69 -10.28
N LEU A 263 -19.90 8.53 -11.51
CA LEU A 263 -19.13 7.99 -12.63
C LEU A 263 -18.58 9.14 -13.45
N PRO A 264 -17.48 8.96 -14.20
CA PRO A 264 -17.02 9.96 -15.13
C PRO A 264 -18.13 10.32 -16.14
N ILE A 265 -18.18 11.58 -16.56
CA ILE A 265 -19.15 12.07 -17.54
C ILE A 265 -18.52 12.29 -18.90
N ASP A 266 -17.20 12.38 -18.96
CA ASP A 266 -16.41 12.44 -20.18
C ASP A 266 -15.09 11.71 -19.98
N ASN A 267 -14.42 11.38 -21.08
CA ASN A 267 -13.20 10.61 -21.07
C ASN A 267 -12.20 11.11 -22.11
N LYS A 268 -10.93 10.90 -21.82
CA LYS A 268 -9.86 10.99 -22.82
C LYS A 268 -9.65 9.61 -23.41
N LEU A 269 -9.76 9.51 -24.72
CA LEU A 269 -9.72 8.28 -25.47
C LEU A 269 -8.38 8.13 -26.21
N GLY A 270 -7.98 6.90 -26.44
CA GLY A 270 -6.89 6.52 -27.32
C GLY A 270 -7.39 5.54 -28.38
N LYS A 271 -6.72 5.47 -29.53
CA LYS A 271 -6.99 4.46 -30.53
C LYS A 271 -6.46 3.09 -30.15
N GLU A 272 -5.42 3.07 -29.33
CA GLU A 272 -4.79 1.85 -28.81
C GLU A 272 -4.20 2.13 -27.45
N PHE A 273 -3.91 1.08 -26.69
CA PHE A 273 -3.25 1.17 -25.40
C PHE A 273 -1.75 1.43 -25.60
N SER A 274 -1.39 2.69 -25.80
CA SER A 274 -0.03 3.13 -26.09
C SER A 274 0.20 4.55 -25.60
N ALA A 275 1.44 4.83 -25.16
CA ALA A 275 1.83 6.15 -24.70
C ALA A 275 1.73 7.25 -25.77
N ASN A 276 1.85 6.87 -27.04
CA ASN A 276 1.89 7.79 -28.20
C ASN A 276 0.69 7.64 -29.10
N THR A 277 -0.38 7.02 -28.63
CA THR A 277 -1.60 6.85 -29.42
C THR A 277 -2.25 8.20 -29.78
N GLU A 278 -2.96 8.22 -30.89
CA GLU A 278 -3.85 9.34 -31.20
C GLU A 278 -4.92 9.47 -30.11
N THR A 279 -5.24 10.69 -29.71
CA THR A 279 -6.17 10.99 -28.61
C THR A 279 -7.34 11.83 -29.04
N MET A 280 -8.46 11.65 -28.34
CA MET A 280 -9.62 12.55 -28.43
C MET A 280 -10.39 12.57 -27.11
N TYR A 281 -11.23 13.55 -26.93
CA TYR A 281 -12.19 13.60 -25.80
C TYR A 281 -13.58 13.21 -26.30
N ALA A 282 -14.34 12.51 -25.47
CA ALA A 282 -15.74 12.19 -25.75
C ALA A 282 -16.54 12.12 -24.45
N ASP A 283 -17.80 12.53 -24.56
CA ASP A 283 -18.77 12.31 -23.48
C ASP A 283 -19.01 10.80 -23.33
N ARG A 284 -19.38 10.35 -22.14
CA ARG A 284 -19.53 8.91 -21.83
C ARG A 284 -20.57 8.20 -22.67
N GLU A 285 -21.54 8.93 -23.21
CA GLU A 285 -22.59 8.40 -24.08
C GLU A 285 -22.13 8.29 -25.56
N SER A 286 -20.96 8.81 -25.90
CA SER A 286 -20.54 9.03 -27.30
C SER A 286 -19.14 8.47 -27.61
N ILE A 287 -18.73 7.40 -26.94
CA ILE A 287 -17.44 6.76 -27.22
C ILE A 287 -17.52 6.01 -28.55
N PRO A 288 -16.77 6.43 -29.59
CA PRO A 288 -16.84 5.81 -30.91
C PRO A 288 -16.25 4.42 -30.95
N ASP A 289 -16.71 3.60 -31.87
CA ASP A 289 -16.06 2.32 -32.20
C ASP A 289 -14.61 2.57 -32.61
N GLY A 290 -13.72 1.65 -32.23
CA GLY A 290 -12.29 1.76 -32.53
C GLY A 290 -11.51 2.66 -31.56
N TRP A 291 -12.18 3.26 -30.58
CA TRP A 291 -11.56 4.05 -29.53
C TRP A 291 -11.79 3.43 -28.15
N GLU A 292 -10.84 3.63 -27.25
CA GLU A 292 -10.93 3.14 -25.87
C GLU A 292 -10.67 4.28 -24.88
N GLY A 293 -11.39 4.26 -23.76
CA GLY A 293 -11.16 5.22 -22.69
C GLY A 293 -9.90 4.89 -21.91
N LEU A 294 -9.05 5.90 -21.70
CA LEU A 294 -7.76 5.74 -20.99
C LEU A 294 -7.55 6.76 -19.85
N ASP A 295 -8.43 7.75 -19.72
CA ASP A 295 -8.41 8.72 -18.62
C ASP A 295 -9.79 9.37 -18.49
N ILE A 296 -10.04 10.00 -17.35
CA ILE A 296 -11.19 10.88 -17.20
C ILE A 296 -10.98 12.15 -18.01
N GLY A 297 -12.07 12.77 -18.45
CA GLY A 297 -12.01 14.02 -19.22
C GLY A 297 -12.09 15.28 -18.33
N PRO A 298 -11.96 16.47 -18.95
CA PRO A 298 -11.94 17.74 -18.22
C PRO A 298 -13.23 18.06 -17.49
N LYS A 299 -14.38 17.68 -18.01
CA LYS A 299 -15.68 17.85 -17.33
C LYS A 299 -15.76 17.02 -16.05
N THR A 300 -15.26 15.79 -16.10
CA THR A 300 -15.19 14.90 -14.93
C THR A 300 -14.24 15.45 -13.88
N ILE A 301 -13.07 15.92 -14.30
CA ILE A 301 -12.09 16.55 -13.39
C ILE A 301 -12.75 17.67 -12.58
N GLU A 302 -13.46 18.56 -13.25
CA GLU A 302 -14.14 19.68 -12.56
C GLU A 302 -15.28 19.19 -11.65
N LEU A 303 -16.10 18.25 -12.12
CA LEU A 303 -17.15 17.65 -11.33
C LEU A 303 -16.61 17.00 -10.03
N TYR A 304 -15.51 16.25 -10.15
CA TYR A 304 -14.89 15.61 -9.00
C TYR A 304 -14.20 16.61 -8.08
N ALA A 305 -13.56 17.63 -8.65
CA ALA A 305 -12.95 18.71 -7.89
C ALA A 305 -13.96 19.46 -7.02
N GLU A 306 -15.17 19.70 -7.52
CA GLU A 306 -16.24 20.33 -6.73
C GLU A 306 -16.60 19.52 -5.48
N GLU A 307 -16.72 18.20 -5.60
CA GLU A 307 -16.99 17.34 -4.46
C GLU A 307 -15.80 17.29 -3.48
N LEU A 308 -14.58 17.24 -3.99
CA LEU A 308 -13.37 17.23 -3.19
C LEU A 308 -13.17 18.52 -2.39
N ARG A 309 -13.50 19.66 -2.96
CA ARG A 309 -13.38 20.97 -2.27
C ARG A 309 -14.27 21.08 -1.04
N LYS A 310 -15.35 20.32 -0.99
CA LYS A 310 -16.26 20.27 0.17
C LYS A 310 -15.79 19.27 1.24
N ALA A 311 -14.88 18.35 0.89
CA ALA A 311 -14.50 17.24 1.73
C ALA A 311 -13.71 17.67 2.97
N LYS A 312 -13.90 16.93 4.07
CA LYS A 312 -13.07 17.01 5.28
C LYS A 312 -12.20 15.78 5.47
N THR A 313 -12.59 14.66 4.85
CA THR A 313 -11.80 13.43 4.79
C THR A 313 -11.83 12.89 3.37
N VAL A 314 -10.65 12.56 2.85
CA VAL A 314 -10.51 11.94 1.52
C VAL A 314 -9.64 10.69 1.64
N ILE A 315 -10.13 9.57 1.11
CA ILE A 315 -9.33 8.37 0.88
C ILE A 315 -9.30 8.11 -0.63
N TRP A 316 -8.11 8.03 -1.19
CA TRP A 316 -7.92 7.76 -2.62
C TRP A 316 -7.12 6.48 -2.82
N ASN A 317 -7.69 5.53 -3.55
CA ASN A 317 -7.04 4.29 -3.95
C ASN A 317 -7.29 3.98 -5.43
N GLY A 318 -6.23 3.90 -6.21
CA GLY A 318 -6.26 3.63 -7.64
C GLY A 318 -6.29 4.89 -8.50
N THR A 319 -5.47 4.92 -9.55
CA THR A 319 -5.43 6.03 -10.50
C THR A 319 -6.72 6.09 -11.34
N VAL A 320 -7.11 7.27 -11.76
CA VAL A 320 -8.35 7.50 -12.52
C VAL A 320 -8.16 7.41 -14.03
N GLY A 321 -6.94 7.15 -14.47
CA GLY A 321 -6.54 6.91 -15.84
C GLY A 321 -5.26 6.09 -15.89
N VAL A 322 -4.73 5.86 -17.09
CA VAL A 322 -3.48 5.14 -17.32
C VAL A 322 -2.31 6.09 -17.04
N ALA A 323 -2.09 6.37 -15.76
CA ALA A 323 -1.18 7.43 -15.31
C ALA A 323 0.32 7.17 -15.61
N GLU A 324 0.68 5.94 -15.95
CA GLU A 324 2.02 5.61 -16.46
C GLU A 324 2.29 6.24 -17.82
N PHE A 325 1.26 6.55 -18.61
CA PHE A 325 1.39 7.29 -19.86
C PHE A 325 1.11 8.77 -19.61
N ALA A 326 2.06 9.64 -19.95
CA ALA A 326 1.93 11.08 -19.75
C ALA A 326 0.64 11.67 -20.35
N ALA A 327 0.23 11.17 -21.53
CA ALA A 327 -0.99 11.61 -22.20
C ALA A 327 -2.27 11.31 -21.42
N PHE A 328 -2.25 10.32 -20.52
CA PHE A 328 -3.41 9.83 -19.76
C PHE A 328 -3.23 9.97 -18.24
N ALA A 329 -2.30 10.83 -17.83
CA ALA A 329 -2.03 11.15 -16.43
C ALA A 329 -2.72 12.44 -15.96
N GLU A 330 -3.35 13.19 -16.85
CA GLU A 330 -3.93 14.51 -16.54
C GLU A 330 -4.99 14.44 -15.45
N GLY A 331 -5.91 13.49 -15.55
CA GLY A 331 -6.97 13.32 -14.54
C GLY A 331 -6.41 13.07 -13.15
N THR A 332 -5.50 12.11 -13.03
CA THR A 332 -4.83 11.80 -11.76
C THR A 332 -4.03 12.98 -11.23
N ASN A 333 -3.25 13.66 -12.08
CA ASN A 333 -2.45 14.81 -11.67
C ASN A 333 -3.30 15.98 -11.21
N LYS A 334 -4.37 16.28 -11.93
CA LYS A 334 -5.29 17.39 -11.56
C LYS A 334 -6.00 17.13 -10.24
N LEU A 335 -6.50 15.91 -10.01
CA LEU A 335 -7.11 15.54 -8.73
C LEU A 335 -6.09 15.59 -7.60
N ALA A 336 -4.86 15.16 -7.84
CA ALA A 336 -3.77 15.28 -6.87
C ALA A 336 -3.50 16.73 -6.47
N GLN A 337 -3.49 17.65 -7.43
CA GLN A 337 -3.34 19.08 -7.16
C GLN A 337 -4.50 19.62 -6.33
N VAL A 338 -5.73 19.20 -6.63
CA VAL A 338 -6.90 19.60 -5.83
C VAL A 338 -6.74 19.12 -4.38
N LEU A 339 -6.37 17.87 -4.16
CA LEU A 339 -6.15 17.35 -2.81
C LEU A 339 -5.08 18.14 -2.05
N ALA A 340 -4.02 18.53 -2.73
CA ALA A 340 -2.91 19.29 -2.14
C ALA A 340 -3.34 20.66 -1.57
N GLU A 341 -4.43 21.21 -2.06
CA GLU A 341 -4.95 22.52 -1.66
C GLU A 341 -6.05 22.44 -0.60
N LEU A 342 -6.50 21.21 -0.24
CA LEU A 342 -7.62 21.03 0.69
C LEU A 342 -7.18 21.23 2.15
N ASP A 343 -8.06 21.82 2.94
CA ASP A 343 -8.04 21.74 4.40
C ASP A 343 -8.84 20.51 4.85
N ALA A 344 -8.24 19.33 4.66
CA ALA A 344 -8.87 18.05 4.90
C ALA A 344 -7.82 17.00 5.27
N THR A 345 -8.27 15.92 5.89
CA THR A 345 -7.45 14.72 6.04
C THR A 345 -7.42 13.98 4.71
N THR A 346 -6.25 13.88 4.11
CA THR A 346 -6.05 13.24 2.80
C THR A 346 -5.16 12.02 2.93
N ILE A 347 -5.70 10.85 2.57
CA ILE A 347 -5.03 9.55 2.69
C ILE A 347 -4.96 8.91 1.31
N ILE A 348 -3.75 8.54 0.92
CA ILE A 348 -3.47 7.89 -0.36
C ILE A 348 -3.14 6.43 -0.09
N GLY A 349 -3.84 5.53 -0.77
CA GLY A 349 -3.59 4.09 -0.71
C GLY A 349 -3.28 3.50 -2.08
N GLY A 350 -2.52 2.41 -2.08
CA GLY A 350 -2.11 1.73 -3.31
C GLY A 350 -0.79 2.23 -3.89
N GLY A 351 0.01 1.30 -4.40
CA GLY A 351 1.35 1.59 -4.92
C GLY A 351 1.35 2.52 -6.13
N ASP A 352 0.47 2.28 -7.08
CA ASP A 352 0.37 3.07 -8.31
C ASP A 352 -0.12 4.49 -8.02
N THR A 353 -1.08 4.63 -7.09
CA THR A 353 -1.57 5.94 -6.66
C THR A 353 -0.48 6.72 -5.95
N ALA A 354 0.23 6.08 -5.01
CA ALA A 354 1.35 6.69 -4.30
C ALA A 354 2.45 7.15 -5.26
N ALA A 355 2.79 6.32 -6.25
CA ALA A 355 3.77 6.68 -7.28
C ALA A 355 3.32 7.88 -8.11
N ALA A 356 2.06 7.93 -8.51
CA ALA A 356 1.50 9.04 -9.28
C ALA A 356 1.49 10.35 -8.46
N ILE A 357 1.11 10.30 -7.19
CA ILE A 357 1.13 11.43 -6.26
C ILE A 357 2.55 11.96 -6.06
N GLN A 358 3.52 11.05 -5.92
CA GLN A 358 4.93 11.40 -5.81
C GLN A 358 5.43 12.09 -7.08
N LYS A 359 5.12 11.52 -8.24
CA LYS A 359 5.49 12.09 -9.55
C LYS A 359 4.85 13.47 -9.77
N ALA A 360 3.65 13.69 -9.28
CA ALA A 360 2.98 14.99 -9.32
C ALA A 360 3.59 16.02 -8.36
N GLY A 361 4.51 15.61 -7.49
CA GLY A 361 5.24 16.50 -6.59
C GLY A 361 4.44 16.99 -5.38
N VAL A 362 3.36 16.31 -5.01
CA VAL A 362 2.45 16.74 -3.93
C VAL A 362 2.31 15.72 -2.80
N ALA A 363 3.16 14.70 -2.75
CA ALA A 363 3.11 13.67 -1.70
C ALA A 363 3.25 14.24 -0.28
N ASP A 364 4.08 15.26 -0.12
CA ASP A 364 4.29 15.97 1.15
C ASP A 364 3.08 16.81 1.59
N LYS A 365 2.16 17.09 0.68
CA LYS A 365 0.91 17.81 0.94
C LYS A 365 -0.22 16.89 1.41
N MET A 366 -0.06 15.58 1.29
CA MET A 366 -1.01 14.59 1.78
C MET A 366 -0.83 14.37 3.27
N THR A 367 -1.92 14.13 3.99
CA THR A 367 -1.86 13.80 5.42
C THR A 367 -1.11 12.49 5.63
N HIS A 368 -1.38 11.50 4.79
CA HIS A 368 -0.73 10.21 4.84
C HIS A 368 -0.70 9.53 3.47
N VAL A 369 0.47 9.04 3.08
CA VAL A 369 0.63 8.18 1.90
C VAL A 369 0.95 6.79 2.41
N SER A 370 0.00 5.86 2.28
CA SER A 370 0.14 4.50 2.77
C SER A 370 1.23 3.74 2.00
N THR A 371 2.03 2.99 2.73
CA THR A 371 3.01 2.05 2.15
C THR A 371 2.40 0.67 1.88
N GLY A 372 1.11 0.49 2.22
CA GLY A 372 0.49 -0.81 2.38
C GLY A 372 0.04 -1.54 1.12
N GLY A 373 -0.09 -0.89 -0.02
CA GLY A 373 -0.57 -1.55 -1.24
C GLY A 373 -1.84 -2.39 -1.01
N GLY A 374 -1.73 -3.71 -1.20
CA GLY A 374 -2.83 -4.66 -0.97
C GLY A 374 -3.33 -4.71 0.47
N ALA A 375 -2.45 -4.50 1.45
CA ALA A 375 -2.85 -4.45 2.85
C ALA A 375 -3.76 -3.26 3.15
N SER A 376 -3.51 -2.10 2.54
CA SER A 376 -4.39 -0.93 2.66
C SER A 376 -5.79 -1.23 2.13
N LEU A 377 -5.88 -1.90 0.98
CA LEU A 377 -7.16 -2.30 0.40
C LEU A 377 -7.93 -3.24 1.31
N GLU A 378 -7.29 -4.29 1.81
CA GLU A 378 -7.93 -5.24 2.72
C GLU A 378 -8.34 -4.58 4.04
N PHE A 379 -7.56 -3.61 4.53
CA PHE A 379 -7.93 -2.83 5.70
C PHE A 379 -9.19 -1.99 5.44
N ILE A 380 -9.27 -1.33 4.29
CA ILE A 380 -10.46 -0.56 3.87
C ILE A 380 -11.68 -1.47 3.73
N GLU A 381 -11.49 -2.70 3.24
CA GLU A 381 -12.54 -3.72 3.17
C GLU A 381 -13.06 -4.18 4.54
N GLY A 382 -12.41 -3.79 5.62
CA GLY A 382 -12.74 -4.21 6.98
C GLY A 382 -12.22 -5.60 7.35
N LYS A 383 -11.33 -6.16 6.54
CA LYS A 383 -10.69 -7.45 6.84
C LYS A 383 -9.70 -7.31 7.99
N LYS A 384 -9.62 -8.36 8.80
CA LYS A 384 -8.59 -8.47 9.83
C LYS A 384 -7.26 -8.82 9.18
N LEU A 385 -6.22 -8.05 9.51
CA LEU A 385 -4.88 -8.28 8.97
C LEU A 385 -4.09 -9.14 9.97
N PRO A 386 -3.64 -10.34 9.58
CA PRO A 386 -2.91 -11.24 10.51
C PRO A 386 -1.70 -10.58 11.18
N GLY A 387 -0.93 -9.80 10.44
CA GLY A 387 0.25 -9.10 10.96
C GLY A 387 -0.07 -7.95 11.93
N ILE A 388 -1.32 -7.55 12.02
CA ILE A 388 -1.82 -6.55 12.98
C ILE A 388 -2.54 -7.26 14.15
N GLU A 389 -3.40 -8.23 13.85
CA GLU A 389 -4.16 -8.97 14.87
C GLU A 389 -3.24 -9.69 15.88
N CYS A 390 -2.06 -10.13 15.44
CA CYS A 390 -1.07 -10.80 16.31
C CYS A 390 -0.38 -9.85 17.31
N LEU A 391 -0.52 -8.54 17.15
CA LEU A 391 0.07 -7.55 18.05
C LEU A 391 -0.72 -7.44 19.34
N LEU A 392 -0.01 -7.14 20.43
CA LEU A 392 -0.62 -6.92 21.75
C LEU A 392 -1.54 -5.70 21.74
N ASP A 393 -2.69 -5.82 22.37
CA ASP A 393 -3.64 -4.73 22.59
C ASP A 393 -3.16 -3.81 23.72
N LYS A 394 -3.49 -2.52 23.63
CA LYS A 394 -3.30 -1.55 24.72
C LYS A 394 -4.25 -1.79 25.87
#